data_dba08bffb786c9f50b76290ce5c209d4
#
_entry.id   dba08bffb786c9f50b76290ce5c209d4
#
_cell.length_a   1.000
_cell.length_b   1.000
_cell.length_c   1.000
_cell.angle_alpha   90.00
_cell.angle_beta   90.00
_cell.angle_gamma   90.00
#
_symmetry.space_group_name_H-M   'P 1'
#
loop_
_entity.id
_entity.type
_entity.pdbx_description
1 polymer ?
#
loop_
_entity_poly.entity_id
_entity_poly.type
_entity_poly.pdbx_seq_one_letter_code
_entity_poly.pdbx_strand_id
1 'polypeptide(L)'
;KRGSDTSIGFGAKVKHFQDQTSDDLIKSLEPEDLIKYGLIPEFVGRMPILATLGELDEKSLVKILKEPKNSLIKQYKRLFEFEEVKLIFKDEAILEIAKKAINKKTGARGLRSIIEALLLKTMFKLPTLEDAEEVVVNASVVKNNSEPIIIHSKSKKTSAA
;
A
#
# COMPACT_ATOMS: atom_id res chain seq x y z
N LYS A 1 -23.99 2.74 19.55
CA LYS A 1 -25.17 3.47 20.13
C LYS A 1 -24.84 4.87 20.68
N ARG A 2 -23.60 5.36 20.56
CA ARG A 2 -23.22 6.71 21.01
C ARG A 2 -23.51 7.84 20.00
N GLY A 3 -23.87 7.55 18.79
CA GLY A 3 -24.20 8.59 17.78
C GLY A 3 -25.65 9.10 17.83
N SER A 4 -26.45 8.68 18.78
CA SER A 4 -27.81 9.16 18.96
C SER A 4 -27.94 9.91 20.27
N ASP A 5 -27.57 11.19 20.27
CA ASP A 5 -28.21 12.12 21.20
C ASP A 5 -29.68 12.16 20.83
N THR A 6 -30.47 11.36 21.53
CA THR A 6 -31.93 11.43 21.50
C THR A 6 -32.35 12.72 22.21
N SER A 7 -32.29 13.84 21.52
CA SER A 7 -32.96 15.02 21.99
C SER A 7 -34.46 14.85 21.66
N ILE A 8 -35.24 14.55 22.71
CA ILE A 8 -36.68 14.51 22.66
C ILE A 8 -37.15 15.97 22.71
N GLY A 9 -37.53 16.56 21.57
CA GLY A 9 -38.06 17.91 21.50
C GLY A 9 -38.39 18.37 20.07
N PHE A 10 -39.42 19.17 19.91
CA PHE A 10 -39.77 19.82 18.65
C PHE A 10 -38.62 20.73 18.22
N GLY A 11 -37.88 20.33 17.15
CA GLY A 11 -36.72 21.04 16.63
C GLY A 11 -35.41 20.33 16.72
N ALA A 12 -35.36 19.07 17.17
CA ALA A 12 -34.15 18.27 17.18
C ALA A 12 -33.63 18.06 15.75
N LYS A 13 -32.43 18.58 15.46
CA LYS A 13 -31.68 18.22 14.23
C LYS A 13 -31.26 16.76 14.35
N VAL A 14 -32.01 15.86 13.71
CA VAL A 14 -31.61 14.46 13.53
C VAL A 14 -30.40 14.48 12.61
N LYS A 15 -29.19 14.42 13.17
CA LYS A 15 -28.00 14.10 12.38
C LYS A 15 -28.18 12.68 11.89
N HIS A 16 -28.42 12.52 10.59
CA HIS A 16 -28.48 11.21 9.97
C HIS A 16 -27.17 10.46 10.25
N PHE A 17 -27.28 9.21 10.70
CA PHE A 17 -26.14 8.29 10.91
C PHE A 17 -25.29 8.08 9.66
N GLN A 18 -25.78 8.50 8.49
CA GLN A 18 -25.10 8.42 7.20
C GLN A 18 -24.05 9.50 6.96
N ASP A 19 -24.01 10.57 7.78
CA ASP A 19 -23.08 11.69 7.58
C ASP A 19 -21.80 11.59 8.42
N GLN A 20 -21.70 10.60 9.32
CA GLN A 20 -20.48 10.36 10.09
C GLN A 20 -19.58 9.38 9.31
N THR A 21 -18.41 9.85 8.91
CA THR A 21 -17.41 8.96 8.32
C THR A 21 -16.91 7.97 9.37
N SER A 22 -16.52 6.77 8.94
CA SER A 22 -15.92 5.76 9.83
C SER A 22 -14.77 6.31 10.65
N ASP A 23 -14.00 7.24 10.09
CA ASP A 23 -12.88 7.93 10.74
C ASP A 23 -13.31 8.81 11.90
N ASP A 24 -14.45 9.50 11.81
CA ASP A 24 -14.95 10.35 12.89
C ASP A 24 -15.45 9.52 14.07
N LEU A 25 -16.07 8.36 13.79
CA LEU A 25 -16.47 7.41 14.83
C LEU A 25 -15.28 6.80 15.54
N ILE A 26 -14.22 6.48 14.81
CA ILE A 26 -12.98 5.91 15.38
C ILE A 26 -12.26 6.96 16.26
N LYS A 27 -12.26 8.24 15.87
CA LYS A 27 -11.66 9.32 16.68
C LYS A 27 -12.36 9.54 18.02
N SER A 28 -13.64 9.21 18.12
CA SER A 28 -14.43 9.32 19.35
C SER A 28 -14.38 8.05 20.23
N LEU A 29 -13.47 7.11 19.93
CA LEU A 29 -13.33 5.85 20.65
C LEU A 29 -12.90 6.07 22.10
N GLU A 30 -13.60 5.45 23.04
CA GLU A 30 -13.29 5.50 24.47
C GLU A 30 -12.94 4.09 25.01
N PRO A 31 -12.22 4.00 26.16
CA PRO A 31 -11.86 2.71 26.76
C PRO A 31 -13.06 1.80 27.02
N GLU A 32 -14.20 2.38 27.39
CA GLU A 32 -15.44 1.62 27.61
C GLU A 32 -15.97 0.92 26.36
N ASP A 33 -15.73 1.48 25.17
CA ASP A 33 -16.16 0.86 23.91
C ASP A 33 -15.35 -0.40 23.62
N LEU A 34 -14.06 -0.42 24.02
CA LEU A 34 -13.21 -1.59 23.93
C LEU A 34 -13.68 -2.72 24.85
N ILE A 35 -14.13 -2.38 26.08
CA ILE A 35 -14.71 -3.34 27.02
C ILE A 35 -16.04 -3.90 26.43
N LYS A 36 -16.89 -3.04 25.87
CA LYS A 36 -18.13 -3.45 25.20
C LYS A 36 -17.88 -4.33 23.98
N TYR A 37 -16.75 -4.13 23.32
CA TYR A 37 -16.31 -4.96 22.19
C TYR A 37 -15.83 -6.35 22.61
N GLY A 38 -15.48 -6.52 23.90
CA GLY A 38 -15.09 -7.80 24.49
C GLY A 38 -13.66 -7.87 25.02
N LEU A 39 -12.97 -6.73 25.13
CA LEU A 39 -11.67 -6.69 25.78
C LEU A 39 -11.82 -6.76 27.31
N ILE A 40 -10.87 -7.42 27.94
CA ILE A 40 -10.84 -7.59 29.39
C ILE A 40 -10.61 -6.23 30.06
N PRO A 41 -11.45 -5.83 31.06
CA PRO A 41 -11.35 -4.52 31.73
C PRO A 41 -9.98 -4.24 32.33
N GLU A 42 -9.34 -5.22 32.96
CA GLU A 42 -8.01 -5.09 33.55
C GLU A 42 -6.93 -4.78 32.51
N PHE A 43 -7.07 -5.35 31.30
CA PHE A 43 -6.17 -5.08 30.18
C PHE A 43 -6.35 -3.64 29.68
N VAL A 44 -7.59 -3.20 29.49
CA VAL A 44 -7.91 -1.83 29.06
C VAL A 44 -7.44 -0.81 30.08
N GLY A 45 -7.62 -1.09 31.38
CA GLY A 45 -7.17 -0.20 32.46
C GLY A 45 -5.65 -0.02 32.56
N ARG A 46 -4.87 -0.98 32.02
CA ARG A 46 -3.40 -0.88 31.94
C ARG A 46 -2.88 -0.16 30.70
N MET A 47 -3.75 0.11 29.73
CA MET A 47 -3.42 0.87 28.53
C MET A 47 -4.04 2.27 28.59
N PRO A 48 -3.35 3.25 29.17
CA PRO A 48 -3.92 4.58 29.43
C PRO A 48 -4.08 5.45 28.18
N ILE A 49 -3.51 5.03 27.06
CA ILE A 49 -3.50 5.82 25.82
C ILE A 49 -4.17 5.02 24.70
N LEU A 50 -5.22 5.59 24.13
CA LEU A 50 -5.85 5.13 22.91
C LEU A 50 -5.40 6.04 21.76
N ALA A 51 -4.81 5.46 20.73
CA ALA A 51 -4.46 6.15 19.50
C ALA A 51 -5.22 5.56 18.32
N THR A 52 -5.91 6.40 17.59
CA THR A 52 -6.64 6.02 16.40
C THR A 52 -5.84 6.36 15.14
N LEU A 53 -5.89 5.48 14.15
CA LEU A 53 -5.26 5.70 12.86
C LEU A 53 -6.36 5.87 11.81
N GLY A 54 -6.27 6.96 11.03
CA GLY A 54 -7.14 7.18 9.89
C GLY A 54 -6.75 6.34 8.67
N GLU A 55 -7.61 6.33 7.67
CA GLU A 55 -7.29 5.69 6.39
C GLU A 55 -6.12 6.41 5.70
N LEU A 56 -5.27 5.62 5.04
CA LEU A 56 -4.12 6.15 4.31
C LEU A 56 -4.58 6.70 2.96
N ASP A 57 -4.26 7.95 2.69
CA ASP A 57 -4.46 8.57 1.40
C ASP A 57 -3.39 8.13 0.36
N GLU A 58 -3.62 8.46 -0.90
CA GLU A 58 -2.71 8.12 -2.01
C GLU A 58 -1.30 8.66 -1.78
N LYS A 59 -1.19 9.89 -1.27
CA LYS A 59 0.09 10.56 -1.00
C LYS A 59 0.88 9.83 0.08
N SER A 60 0.22 9.40 1.15
CA SER A 60 0.83 8.64 2.24
C SER A 60 1.31 7.27 1.78
N LEU A 61 0.54 6.58 0.94
CA LEU A 61 0.96 5.29 0.36
C LEU A 61 2.18 5.44 -0.56
N VAL A 62 2.24 6.50 -1.37
CA VAL A 62 3.42 6.82 -2.20
C VAL A 62 4.64 7.10 -1.33
N LYS A 63 4.50 7.86 -0.24
CA LYS A 63 5.59 8.09 0.71
C LYS A 63 6.09 6.79 1.34
N ILE A 64 5.19 5.91 1.77
CA ILE A 64 5.54 4.59 2.33
C ILE A 64 6.34 3.76 1.33
N LEU A 65 6.05 3.87 0.03
CA LEU A 65 6.77 3.14 -1.02
C LEU A 65 8.18 3.69 -1.28
N LYS A 66 8.40 5.02 -1.13
CA LYS A 66 9.65 5.68 -1.52
C LYS A 66 10.57 6.06 -0.37
N GLU A 67 10.03 6.70 0.67
CA GLU A 67 10.83 7.44 1.66
C GLU A 67 11.56 6.55 2.69
N PRO A 68 10.96 5.52 3.29
CA PRO A 68 11.63 4.74 4.33
C PRO A 68 13.01 4.21 3.89
N LYS A 69 13.96 4.11 4.85
CA LYS A 69 15.28 3.54 4.58
C LYS A 69 15.18 2.17 3.94
N ASN A 70 14.23 1.35 4.39
CA ASN A 70 13.95 0.01 3.87
C ASN A 70 12.56 -0.02 3.19
N SER A 71 12.29 0.91 2.26
CA SER A 71 11.04 0.92 1.50
C SER A 71 10.92 -0.31 0.59
N LEU A 72 9.69 -0.72 0.28
CA LEU A 72 9.43 -1.88 -0.59
C LEU A 72 10.15 -1.75 -1.94
N ILE A 73 10.11 -0.59 -2.57
CA ILE A 73 10.80 -0.33 -3.84
C ILE A 73 12.31 -0.58 -3.70
N LYS A 74 12.94 -0.11 -2.61
CA LYS A 74 14.38 -0.31 -2.38
C LYS A 74 14.71 -1.77 -2.12
N GLN A 75 13.84 -2.52 -1.43
CA GLN A 75 14.02 -3.96 -1.21
C GLN A 75 14.05 -4.71 -2.54
N TYR A 76 13.06 -4.46 -3.41
CA TYR A 76 13.02 -5.11 -4.71
C TYR A 76 14.14 -4.67 -5.65
N LYS A 77 14.53 -3.39 -5.63
CA LYS A 77 15.71 -2.94 -6.39
C LYS A 77 16.95 -3.72 -6.00
N ARG A 78 17.19 -3.87 -4.68
CA ARG A 78 18.34 -4.61 -4.18
C ARG A 78 18.28 -6.11 -4.53
N LEU A 79 17.07 -6.69 -4.59
CA LEU A 79 16.90 -8.06 -5.02
C LEU A 79 17.29 -8.27 -6.49
N PHE A 80 16.92 -7.33 -7.36
CA PHE A 80 17.29 -7.35 -8.77
C PHE A 80 18.78 -7.03 -8.99
N GLU A 81 19.38 -6.20 -8.13
CA GLU A 81 20.83 -5.93 -8.15
C GLU A 81 21.67 -7.20 -7.89
N PHE A 82 21.17 -8.17 -7.14
CA PHE A 82 21.87 -9.46 -6.97
C PHE A 82 21.96 -10.28 -8.26
N GLU A 83 21.04 -10.06 -9.19
CA GLU A 83 21.04 -10.67 -10.53
C GLU A 83 21.65 -9.71 -11.57
N GLU A 84 22.39 -8.70 -11.12
CA GLU A 84 23.03 -7.67 -11.96
C GLU A 84 22.07 -6.88 -12.86
N VAL A 85 20.77 -6.87 -12.54
CA VAL A 85 19.72 -6.20 -13.31
C VAL A 85 19.21 -4.98 -12.55
N LYS A 86 19.03 -3.86 -13.23
CA LYS A 86 18.52 -2.62 -12.64
C LYS A 86 17.00 -2.54 -12.71
N LEU A 87 16.33 -2.49 -11.56
CA LEU A 87 14.88 -2.32 -11.49
C LEU A 87 14.51 -0.84 -11.41
N ILE A 88 13.67 -0.37 -12.34
CA ILE A 88 13.21 1.02 -12.43
C ILE A 88 11.69 1.07 -12.29
N PHE A 89 11.20 1.76 -11.27
CA PHE A 89 9.79 2.13 -11.16
C PHE A 89 9.63 3.57 -11.63
N LYS A 90 8.79 3.80 -12.65
CA LYS A 90 8.39 5.16 -13.02
C LYS A 90 7.44 5.74 -11.98
N ASP A 91 7.47 7.06 -11.77
CA ASP A 91 6.62 7.73 -10.76
C ASP A 91 5.13 7.47 -10.99
N GLU A 92 4.72 7.44 -12.25
CA GLU A 92 3.34 7.09 -12.63
C GLU A 92 2.94 5.66 -12.20
N ALA A 93 3.87 4.70 -12.27
CA ALA A 93 3.61 3.33 -11.80
C ALA A 93 3.41 3.27 -10.29
N ILE A 94 4.18 4.05 -9.54
CA ILE A 94 4.07 4.12 -8.06
C ILE A 94 2.70 4.69 -7.67
N LEU A 95 2.23 5.72 -8.37
CA LEU A 95 0.89 6.28 -8.18
C LEU A 95 -0.21 5.24 -8.46
N GLU A 96 -0.09 4.50 -9.57
CA GLU A 96 -1.06 3.46 -9.90
C GLU A 96 -1.06 2.28 -8.90
N ILE A 97 0.10 1.92 -8.34
CA ILE A 97 0.20 0.92 -7.26
C ILE A 97 -0.56 1.41 -6.02
N ALA A 98 -0.38 2.69 -5.64
CA ALA A 98 -1.08 3.29 -4.50
C ALA A 98 -2.60 3.31 -4.71
N LYS A 99 -3.09 3.75 -5.88
CA LYS A 99 -4.51 3.71 -6.26
C LYS A 99 -5.10 2.31 -6.19
N LYS A 100 -4.35 1.32 -6.69
CA LYS A 100 -4.78 -0.07 -6.69
C LYS A 100 -4.90 -0.64 -5.28
N ALA A 101 -4.04 -0.22 -4.35
CA ALA A 101 -4.11 -0.60 -2.94
C ALA A 101 -5.33 0.02 -2.24
N ILE A 102 -5.66 1.28 -2.53
CA ILE A 102 -6.86 1.95 -2.04
C ILE A 102 -8.11 1.25 -2.55
N ASN A 103 -8.20 1.00 -3.87
CA ASN A 103 -9.36 0.34 -4.48
C ASN A 103 -9.61 -1.07 -3.91
N LYS A 104 -8.55 -1.78 -3.55
CA LYS A 104 -8.64 -3.08 -2.88
C LYS A 104 -8.94 -2.98 -1.38
N LYS A 105 -9.02 -1.79 -0.81
CA LYS A 105 -9.21 -1.54 0.63
C LYS A 105 -8.19 -2.28 1.53
N THR A 106 -6.98 -2.51 1.00
CA THR A 106 -5.94 -3.27 1.70
C THR A 106 -4.90 -2.38 2.39
N GLY A 107 -4.95 -1.07 2.13
CA GLY A 107 -4.01 -0.10 2.68
C GLY A 107 -2.55 -0.46 2.39
N ALA A 108 -1.64 -0.11 3.31
CA ALA A 108 -0.21 -0.34 3.14
C ALA A 108 0.18 -1.83 3.00
N ARG A 109 -0.56 -2.75 3.62
CA ARG A 109 -0.30 -4.22 3.50
C ARG A 109 -0.47 -4.72 2.07
N GLY A 110 -1.41 -4.15 1.33
CA GLY A 110 -1.67 -4.53 -0.06
C GLY A 110 -0.60 -4.10 -1.04
N LEU A 111 0.24 -3.11 -0.68
CA LEU A 111 1.32 -2.64 -1.54
C LEU A 111 2.31 -3.75 -1.87
N ARG A 112 2.71 -4.55 -0.87
CA ARG A 112 3.62 -5.69 -1.06
C ARG A 112 3.02 -6.71 -2.04
N SER A 113 1.80 -7.17 -1.79
CA SER A 113 1.14 -8.17 -2.64
C SER A 113 0.96 -7.69 -4.09
N ILE A 114 0.72 -6.38 -4.30
CA ILE A 114 0.60 -5.81 -5.64
C ILE A 114 1.95 -5.84 -6.34
N ILE A 115 3.03 -5.42 -5.69
CA ILE A 115 4.38 -5.42 -6.27
C ILE A 115 4.84 -6.85 -6.53
N GLU A 116 4.62 -7.78 -5.60
CA GLU A 116 4.93 -9.21 -5.77
C GLU A 116 4.23 -9.78 -6.99
N ALA A 117 2.94 -9.56 -7.13
CA ALA A 117 2.17 -10.05 -8.28
C ALA A 117 2.68 -9.50 -9.62
N LEU A 118 3.19 -8.26 -9.65
CA LEU A 118 3.76 -7.64 -10.85
C LEU A 118 5.14 -8.20 -11.21
N LEU A 119 5.97 -8.46 -10.19
CA LEU A 119 7.37 -8.82 -10.40
C LEU A 119 7.64 -10.32 -10.39
N LEU A 120 6.75 -11.13 -9.81
CA LEU A 120 6.97 -12.56 -9.57
C LEU A 120 7.42 -13.32 -10.82
N LYS A 121 6.72 -13.14 -11.94
CA LYS A 121 7.06 -13.82 -13.20
C LYS A 121 8.41 -13.38 -13.74
N THR A 122 8.70 -12.08 -13.65
CA THR A 122 9.98 -11.52 -14.10
C THR A 122 11.12 -12.02 -13.23
N MET A 123 10.95 -12.02 -11.91
CA MET A 123 11.95 -12.55 -10.97
C MET A 123 12.26 -14.03 -11.24
N PHE A 124 11.26 -14.82 -11.59
CA PHE A 124 11.47 -16.23 -11.91
C PHE A 124 12.22 -16.43 -13.23
N LYS A 125 12.00 -15.54 -14.20
CA LYS A 125 12.68 -15.60 -15.52
C LYS A 125 14.09 -15.00 -15.47
N LEU A 126 14.37 -14.05 -14.56
CA LEU A 126 15.62 -13.29 -14.52
C LEU A 126 16.88 -14.15 -14.58
N PRO A 127 17.03 -15.22 -13.76
CA PRO A 127 18.24 -16.04 -13.77
C PRO A 127 18.50 -16.77 -15.09
N THR A 128 17.48 -16.86 -15.95
CA THR A 128 17.59 -17.51 -17.28
C THR A 128 17.86 -16.51 -18.41
N LEU A 129 17.88 -15.22 -18.12
CA LEU A 129 18.09 -14.15 -19.09
C LEU A 129 19.51 -13.62 -18.98
N GLU A 130 20.39 -14.12 -19.87
CA GLU A 130 21.82 -13.75 -19.87
C GLU A 130 22.11 -12.29 -20.23
N ASP A 131 21.18 -11.59 -20.92
CA ASP A 131 21.39 -10.24 -21.46
C ASP A 131 20.47 -9.18 -20.86
N ALA A 132 19.78 -9.44 -19.75
CA ALA A 132 18.89 -8.48 -19.14
C ALA A 132 19.67 -7.38 -18.40
N GLU A 133 19.54 -6.12 -18.80
CA GLU A 133 20.24 -4.98 -18.18
C GLU A 133 19.31 -4.18 -17.26
N GLU A 134 18.09 -3.89 -17.73
CA GLU A 134 17.13 -3.11 -16.97
C GLU A 134 15.71 -3.70 -17.05
N VAL A 135 14.98 -3.62 -15.94
CA VAL A 135 13.55 -3.94 -15.86
C VAL A 135 12.77 -2.68 -15.50
N VAL A 136 11.86 -2.27 -16.36
CA VAL A 136 11.09 -1.04 -16.20
C VAL A 136 9.62 -1.32 -15.93
N VAL A 137 9.14 -0.80 -14.81
CA VAL A 137 7.71 -0.84 -14.44
C VAL A 137 7.11 0.54 -14.69
N ASN A 138 6.15 0.61 -15.63
CA ASN A 138 5.40 1.81 -15.96
C ASN A 138 3.92 1.68 -15.55
N ALA A 139 3.13 2.75 -15.72
CA ALA A 139 1.72 2.77 -15.36
C ALA A 139 0.88 1.72 -16.10
N SER A 140 1.18 1.44 -17.36
CA SER A 140 0.44 0.45 -18.16
C SER A 140 0.64 -0.97 -17.65
N VAL A 141 1.86 -1.31 -17.20
CA VAL A 141 2.17 -2.59 -16.55
C VAL A 141 1.31 -2.80 -15.31
N VAL A 142 1.17 -1.75 -14.48
CA VAL A 142 0.38 -1.82 -13.26
C VAL A 142 -1.11 -1.94 -13.57
N LYS A 143 -1.64 -1.13 -14.51
CA LYS A 143 -3.07 -1.15 -14.87
C LYS A 143 -3.50 -2.49 -15.44
N ASN A 144 -2.76 -3.00 -16.39
CA ASN A 144 -3.11 -4.19 -17.16
C ASN A 144 -2.65 -5.50 -16.51
N ASN A 145 -1.97 -5.46 -15.37
CA ASN A 145 -1.27 -6.60 -14.75
C ASN A 145 -0.37 -7.34 -15.76
N SER A 146 0.25 -6.61 -16.69
CA SER A 146 1.17 -7.15 -17.66
C SER A 146 2.58 -7.34 -17.07
N GLU A 147 3.43 -8.09 -17.74
CA GLU A 147 4.82 -8.23 -17.33
C GLU A 147 5.58 -6.91 -17.51
N PRO A 148 6.53 -6.58 -16.63
CA PRO A 148 7.43 -5.45 -16.79
C PRO A 148 8.21 -5.50 -18.10
N ILE A 149 8.64 -4.34 -18.57
CA ILE A 149 9.44 -4.22 -19.79
C ILE A 149 10.89 -4.57 -19.44
N ILE A 150 11.45 -5.57 -20.11
CA ILE A 150 12.84 -5.98 -19.96
C ILE A 150 13.64 -5.34 -21.10
N ILE A 151 14.69 -4.63 -20.73
CA ILE A 151 15.64 -4.03 -21.68
C ILE A 151 16.89 -4.90 -21.66
N HIS A 152 17.23 -5.43 -22.82
CA HIS A 152 18.41 -6.24 -23.03
C HIS A 152 19.60 -5.36 -23.43
N SER A 153 20.80 -5.72 -22.99
CA SER A 153 22.04 -5.13 -23.44
C SER A 153 22.17 -5.34 -24.96
N LYS A 154 22.52 -4.30 -25.70
CA LYS A 154 22.94 -4.49 -27.09
C LYS A 154 24.24 -5.27 -27.09
N SER A 155 24.17 -6.58 -27.41
CA SER A 155 25.39 -7.36 -27.62
C SER A 155 26.28 -6.58 -28.61
N LYS A 156 27.48 -6.22 -28.22
CA LYS A 156 28.53 -5.86 -29.16
C LYS A 156 28.72 -7.07 -30.05
N LYS A 157 28.19 -7.03 -31.26
CA LYS A 157 28.62 -7.96 -32.32
C LYS A 157 30.13 -7.77 -32.41
N THR A 158 30.88 -8.68 -31.82
CA THR A 158 32.30 -8.82 -32.10
C THR A 158 32.36 -9.32 -33.55
N SER A 159 32.58 -8.39 -34.46
CA SER A 159 33.04 -8.75 -35.79
C SER A 159 34.41 -9.34 -35.64
N ALA A 160 34.47 -10.65 -35.54
CA ALA A 160 35.68 -11.39 -35.83
C ALA A 160 35.92 -11.30 -37.34
N ALA A 161 36.92 -10.52 -37.71
CA ALA A 161 37.56 -10.56 -39.00
C ALA A 161 38.53 -11.75 -39.02
#